data_70681b1d3d2db0bc3064cd45f2f94287
#
_entry.id   70681b1d3d2db0bc3064cd45f2f94287
#
_cell.length_a   1.000
_cell.length_b   1.000
_cell.length_c   1.000
_cell.angle_alpha   90.00
_cell.angle_beta   90.00
_cell.angle_gamma   90.00
#
_symmetry.space_group_name_H-M   'P 1'
#
loop_
_entity.id
_entity.type
_entity.pdbx_description
1 polymer ?
#
loop_
_entity_poly.entity_id
_entity_poly.type
_entity_poly.pdbx_seq_one_letter_code
_entity_poly.pdbx_strand_id
1 'polypeptide(L)'
;MNVRRFDIILKLLNENKNIKVQELMEKLNVSEATIRRDLNTLEKKGKIKRVHGGAILNTPSEEDIISKKTIHSKAKEKIAKIASEYIKDGDIIYLDAGSTTEILIKYLEDKENIKVVTNGISHLEELNRYGIETYLLGGEAKFTTGATVGIGAVTSLRGYNIDIAFIGANGVTSEGYSTPDTKEAMIKSEAISRANEVYFLCDSSKFGKKSFVVFATLEDGTLLTEGEIPKEFKIK
;
A
#
# COMPACT_ATOMS: atom_id res chain seq x y z
N MET A 1 22.36 -3.26 26.01
CA MET A 1 23.49 -2.94 25.12
C MET A 1 23.15 -2.94 23.62
N ASN A 2 22.27 -3.82 23.12
CA ASN A 2 21.95 -3.87 21.68
C ASN A 2 21.13 -2.68 21.16
N VAL A 3 20.22 -2.10 21.96
CA VAL A 3 19.33 -1.00 21.52
C VAL A 3 20.12 0.24 21.12
N ARG A 4 21.07 0.71 21.95
CA ARG A 4 21.93 1.86 21.62
C ARG A 4 22.71 1.67 20.32
N ARG A 5 23.17 0.46 20.02
CA ARG A 5 23.94 0.19 18.79
C ARG A 5 23.07 0.21 17.56
N PHE A 6 21.84 -0.29 17.64
CA PHE A 6 20.86 -0.19 16.57
C PHE A 6 20.52 1.26 16.21
N ASP A 7 20.33 2.11 17.23
CA ASP A 7 20.07 3.53 17.01
C ASP A 7 21.21 4.23 16.29
N ILE A 8 22.48 3.89 16.63
CA ILE A 8 23.66 4.44 15.95
C ILE A 8 23.72 3.94 14.50
N ILE A 9 23.48 2.65 14.25
CA ILE A 9 23.47 2.11 12.88
C ILE A 9 22.40 2.81 12.03
N LEU A 10 21.20 2.97 12.55
CA LEU A 10 20.10 3.65 11.84
C LEU A 10 20.41 5.13 11.60
N LYS A 11 21.03 5.82 12.57
CA LYS A 11 21.45 7.20 12.40
C LYS A 11 22.49 7.34 11.29
N LEU A 12 23.53 6.50 11.29
CA LEU A 12 24.58 6.49 10.26
C LEU A 12 24.01 6.20 8.87
N LEU A 13 23.04 5.30 8.77
CA LEU A 13 22.35 5.00 7.53
C LEU A 13 21.48 6.16 7.05
N ASN A 14 20.87 6.90 7.97
CA ASN A 14 20.07 8.09 7.64
C ASN A 14 20.94 9.22 7.06
N GLU A 15 22.16 9.38 7.59
CA GLU A 15 23.13 10.39 7.13
C GLU A 15 23.78 10.01 5.78
N ASN A 16 24.09 8.73 5.57
CA ASN A 16 24.93 8.29 4.43
C ASN A 16 24.17 7.52 3.36
N LYS A 17 22.85 7.28 3.51
CA LYS A 17 21.97 6.45 2.65
C LYS A 17 22.37 4.97 2.55
N ASN A 18 23.66 4.66 2.55
CA ASN A 18 24.23 3.31 2.62
C ASN A 18 25.44 3.30 3.55
N ILE A 19 25.80 2.13 4.10
CA ILE A 19 26.99 1.96 4.92
C ILE A 19 27.56 0.55 4.77
N LYS A 20 28.88 0.43 4.66
CA LYS A 20 29.57 -0.85 4.55
C LYS A 20 29.78 -1.49 5.92
N VAL A 21 29.79 -2.84 5.97
CA VAL A 21 30.05 -3.59 7.20
C VAL A 21 31.38 -3.16 7.84
N GLN A 22 32.42 -2.95 7.04
CA GLN A 22 33.72 -2.53 7.51
C GLN A 22 33.70 -1.15 8.20
N GLU A 23 32.98 -0.21 7.63
CA GLU A 23 32.79 1.14 8.22
C GLU A 23 32.01 1.08 9.55
N LEU A 24 31.01 0.20 9.65
CA LEU A 24 30.30 -0.04 10.90
C LEU A 24 31.19 -0.69 11.97
N MET A 25 32.09 -1.60 11.58
CA MET A 25 33.06 -2.20 12.49
C MET A 25 33.98 -1.14 13.10
N GLU A 26 34.51 -0.25 12.27
CA GLU A 26 35.42 0.83 12.70
C GLU A 26 34.71 1.83 13.61
N LYS A 27 33.54 2.32 13.21
CA LYS A 27 32.76 3.33 13.97
C LYS A 27 32.19 2.80 15.29
N LEU A 28 31.87 1.52 15.35
CA LEU A 28 31.25 0.91 16.54
C LEU A 28 32.21 0.08 17.38
N ASN A 29 33.43 -0.10 16.89
CA ASN A 29 34.51 -0.90 17.52
C ASN A 29 34.01 -2.31 17.95
N VAL A 30 33.40 -3.04 17.00
CA VAL A 30 32.90 -4.40 17.21
C VAL A 30 33.26 -5.31 16.04
N SER A 31 33.24 -6.63 16.26
CA SER A 31 33.58 -7.61 15.25
C SER A 31 32.56 -7.65 14.10
N GLU A 32 33.01 -8.14 12.94
CA GLU A 32 32.15 -8.36 11.76
C GLU A 32 30.95 -9.25 12.09
N ALA A 33 31.17 -10.32 12.85
CA ALA A 33 30.10 -11.23 13.26
C ALA A 33 29.00 -10.51 14.08
N THR A 34 29.39 -9.55 14.92
CA THR A 34 28.46 -8.73 15.70
C THR A 34 27.66 -7.81 14.77
N ILE A 35 28.33 -7.09 13.85
CA ILE A 35 27.65 -6.22 12.87
C ILE A 35 26.69 -7.03 12.00
N ARG A 36 27.11 -8.18 11.47
CA ARG A 36 26.24 -9.04 10.65
C ARG A 36 25.00 -9.51 11.41
N ARG A 37 25.13 -9.83 12.70
CA ARG A 37 23.99 -10.21 13.56
C ARG A 37 23.04 -9.04 13.80
N ASP A 38 23.60 -7.85 14.05
CA ASP A 38 22.81 -6.64 14.25
C ASP A 38 22.06 -6.23 12.99
N LEU A 39 22.71 -6.26 11.83
CA LEU A 39 22.10 -5.99 10.53
C LEU A 39 21.00 -7.02 10.22
N ASN A 40 21.21 -8.30 10.48
CA ASN A 40 20.18 -9.33 10.32
C ASN A 40 18.96 -9.06 11.22
N THR A 41 19.20 -8.58 12.43
CA THR A 41 18.10 -8.25 13.36
C THR A 41 17.33 -7.01 12.90
N LEU A 42 18.02 -5.98 12.42
CA LEU A 42 17.41 -4.77 11.89
C LEU A 42 16.64 -5.03 10.58
N GLU A 43 17.17 -5.92 9.73
CA GLU A 43 16.49 -6.37 8.51
C GLU A 43 15.21 -7.15 8.82
N LYS A 44 15.26 -8.12 9.76
CA LYS A 44 14.06 -8.84 10.25
C LYS A 44 13.00 -7.90 10.86
N LYS A 45 13.43 -6.76 11.41
CA LYS A 45 12.54 -5.70 11.91
C LYS A 45 12.09 -4.72 10.81
N GLY A 46 12.45 -4.95 9.56
CA GLY A 46 12.09 -4.10 8.43
C GLY A 46 12.70 -2.69 8.46
N LYS A 47 13.74 -2.46 9.26
CA LYS A 47 14.37 -1.14 9.40
C LYS A 47 15.44 -0.86 8.33
N ILE A 48 16.07 -1.90 7.82
CA ILE A 48 17.12 -1.82 6.81
C ILE A 48 16.94 -2.93 5.78
N LYS A 49 17.58 -2.76 4.61
CA LYS A 49 17.78 -3.82 3.60
C LYS A 49 19.26 -4.10 3.50
N ARG A 50 19.66 -5.37 3.57
CA ARG A 50 21.05 -5.77 3.35
C ARG A 50 21.38 -5.73 1.88
N VAL A 51 22.57 -5.21 1.58
CA VAL A 51 23.18 -5.22 0.24
C VAL A 51 24.53 -5.89 0.31
N HIS A 52 25.15 -6.17 -0.86
CA HIS A 52 26.45 -6.81 -0.89
C HIS A 52 27.50 -5.97 -0.12
N GLY A 53 27.98 -6.49 0.99
CA GLY A 53 29.01 -5.84 1.83
C GLY A 53 28.50 -4.75 2.80
N GLY A 54 27.17 -4.54 2.94
CA GLY A 54 26.65 -3.48 3.81
C GLY A 54 25.15 -3.50 4.03
N ALA A 55 24.61 -2.34 4.30
CA ALA A 55 23.18 -2.11 4.46
C ALA A 55 22.78 -0.73 3.91
N ILE A 56 21.52 -0.61 3.52
CA ILE A 56 20.83 0.64 3.23
C ILE A 56 19.65 0.78 4.18
N LEU A 57 19.24 2.02 4.48
CA LEU A 57 17.95 2.19 5.15
C LEU A 57 16.90 1.50 4.31
N ASN A 58 16.04 0.78 4.99
CA ASN A 58 14.76 0.48 4.43
C ASN A 58 13.95 1.80 4.52
N THR A 59 14.33 2.79 3.70
CA THR A 59 13.37 3.84 3.37
C THR A 59 12.13 3.08 2.93
N PRO A 60 10.92 3.54 3.21
CA PRO A 60 9.73 2.95 2.63
C PRO A 60 9.80 3.12 1.10
N SER A 61 10.71 2.38 0.46
CA SER A 61 10.58 2.00 -0.92
C SER A 61 9.31 1.17 -0.92
N GLU A 62 8.45 1.50 -1.80
CA GLU A 62 7.22 0.79 -2.07
C GLU A 62 7.43 -0.71 -1.88
N GLU A 63 6.85 -1.24 -0.77
CA GLU A 63 6.94 -2.68 -0.47
C GLU A 63 6.34 -3.42 -1.65
N ASP A 64 7.07 -4.40 -2.17
CA ASP A 64 6.61 -5.28 -3.22
C ASP A 64 5.23 -5.86 -2.84
N ILE A 65 4.32 -5.90 -3.80
CA ILE A 65 2.96 -6.41 -3.62
C ILE A 65 2.95 -7.83 -3.04
N ILE A 66 3.93 -8.66 -3.39
CA ILE A 66 4.10 -10.02 -2.87
C ILE A 66 4.34 -10.00 -1.36
N SER A 67 5.21 -9.13 -0.88
CA SER A 67 5.47 -8.95 0.56
C SER A 67 4.25 -8.39 1.28
N LYS A 68 3.54 -7.46 0.65
CA LYS A 68 2.31 -6.88 1.20
C LYS A 68 1.18 -7.90 1.35
N LYS A 69 1.09 -8.92 0.50
CA LYS A 69 0.04 -9.96 0.59
C LYS A 69 0.09 -10.74 1.90
N THR A 70 1.28 -11.01 2.42
CA THR A 70 1.47 -11.80 3.66
C THR A 70 1.41 -10.97 4.94
N ILE A 71 1.75 -9.68 4.87
CA ILE A 71 1.79 -8.78 6.01
C ILE A 71 0.37 -8.33 6.36
N HIS A 72 -0.02 -8.46 7.64
CA HIS A 72 -1.34 -8.07 8.15
C HIS A 72 -2.53 -8.74 7.45
N SER A 73 -2.37 -9.98 6.96
CA SER A 73 -3.40 -10.68 6.18
C SER A 73 -4.75 -10.77 6.88
N LYS A 74 -4.77 -11.05 8.19
CA LYS A 74 -6.02 -11.10 8.99
C LYS A 74 -6.74 -9.75 9.09
N ALA A 75 -5.99 -8.65 9.20
CA ALA A 75 -6.55 -7.30 9.22
C ALA A 75 -7.20 -6.96 7.88
N LYS A 76 -6.48 -7.19 6.79
CA LYS A 76 -6.98 -6.97 5.42
C LYS A 76 -8.21 -7.81 5.09
N GLU A 77 -8.23 -9.04 5.58
CA GLU A 77 -9.38 -9.93 5.44
C GLU A 77 -10.65 -9.35 6.07
N LYS A 78 -10.53 -8.83 7.29
CA LYS A 78 -11.65 -8.16 7.97
C LYS A 78 -12.09 -6.92 7.22
N ILE A 79 -11.14 -6.09 6.76
CA ILE A 79 -11.43 -4.87 6.00
C ILE A 79 -12.14 -5.20 4.70
N ALA A 80 -11.65 -6.19 3.95
CA ALA A 80 -12.26 -6.63 2.70
C ALA A 80 -13.70 -7.14 2.91
N LYS A 81 -13.93 -7.90 3.98
CA LYS A 81 -15.29 -8.34 4.34
C LYS A 81 -16.21 -7.17 4.66
N ILE A 82 -15.76 -6.19 5.45
CA ILE A 82 -16.55 -4.98 5.73
C ILE A 82 -16.83 -4.22 4.43
N ALA A 83 -15.82 -4.06 3.57
CA ALA A 83 -15.97 -3.36 2.30
C ALA A 83 -17.00 -4.01 1.38
N SER A 84 -17.09 -5.35 1.35
CA SER A 84 -18.04 -6.07 0.52
C SER A 84 -19.52 -5.83 0.88
N GLU A 85 -19.80 -5.40 2.10
CA GLU A 85 -21.16 -5.10 2.57
C GLU A 85 -21.74 -3.82 1.91
N TYR A 86 -20.88 -2.95 1.36
CA TYR A 86 -21.29 -1.72 0.66
C TYR A 86 -21.60 -1.95 -0.83
N ILE A 87 -21.21 -3.11 -1.39
CA ILE A 87 -21.38 -3.43 -2.80
C ILE A 87 -22.76 -3.98 -3.05
N LYS A 88 -23.44 -3.43 -4.07
CA LYS A 88 -24.77 -3.84 -4.52
C LYS A 88 -24.67 -4.52 -5.89
N ASP A 89 -25.67 -5.34 -6.21
CA ASP A 89 -25.81 -5.89 -7.55
C ASP A 89 -25.96 -4.77 -8.58
N GLY A 90 -25.28 -4.91 -9.71
CA GLY A 90 -25.26 -3.93 -10.78
C GLY A 90 -24.23 -2.83 -10.64
N ASP A 91 -23.50 -2.74 -9.51
CA ASP A 91 -22.50 -1.67 -9.29
C ASP A 91 -21.34 -1.75 -10.28
N ILE A 92 -20.87 -0.59 -10.70
CA ILE A 92 -19.59 -0.40 -11.39
C ILE A 92 -18.53 -0.03 -10.34
N ILE A 93 -17.64 -0.96 -10.07
CA ILE A 93 -16.69 -0.91 -8.97
C ILE A 93 -15.30 -0.54 -9.48
N TYR A 94 -14.65 0.47 -8.87
CA TYR A 94 -13.23 0.67 -9.05
C TYR A 94 -12.44 -0.06 -7.95
N LEU A 95 -11.52 -0.93 -8.35
CA LEU A 95 -10.56 -1.57 -7.45
C LEU A 95 -9.15 -1.05 -7.72
N ASP A 96 -8.64 -0.26 -6.78
CA ASP A 96 -7.26 0.22 -6.81
C ASP A 96 -6.26 -0.94 -6.64
N ALA A 97 -5.12 -0.89 -7.35
CA ALA A 97 -4.08 -1.91 -7.21
C ALA A 97 -3.55 -1.98 -5.77
N GLY A 98 -3.80 -3.09 -5.10
CA GLY A 98 -3.39 -3.26 -3.71
C GLY A 98 -3.76 -4.63 -3.13
N SER A 99 -3.04 -5.03 -2.09
CA SER A 99 -3.25 -6.36 -1.48
C SER A 99 -4.55 -6.47 -0.68
N THR A 100 -5.14 -5.36 -0.20
CA THR A 100 -6.43 -5.40 0.50
C THR A 100 -7.58 -5.44 -0.49
N THR A 101 -7.51 -4.67 -1.55
CA THR A 101 -8.47 -4.65 -2.66
C THR A 101 -8.47 -5.97 -3.43
N GLU A 102 -7.33 -6.64 -3.57
CA GLU A 102 -7.24 -7.98 -4.14
C GLU A 102 -8.02 -9.01 -3.29
N ILE A 103 -7.89 -8.94 -1.96
CA ILE A 103 -8.66 -9.82 -1.07
C ILE A 103 -10.18 -9.57 -1.18
N LEU A 104 -10.60 -8.33 -1.46
CA LEU A 104 -12.02 -8.01 -1.63
C LEU A 104 -12.65 -8.79 -2.79
N ILE A 105 -11.89 -9.13 -3.83
CA ILE A 105 -12.39 -9.83 -5.03
C ILE A 105 -13.12 -11.11 -4.69
N LYS A 106 -12.66 -11.91 -3.73
CA LYS A 106 -13.30 -13.16 -3.32
C LYS A 106 -14.71 -12.97 -2.72
N TYR A 107 -15.01 -11.77 -2.23
CA TYR A 107 -16.34 -11.45 -1.70
C TYR A 107 -17.29 -10.89 -2.76
N LEU A 108 -16.84 -10.86 -4.02
CA LEU A 108 -17.68 -10.44 -5.15
C LEU A 108 -18.40 -11.62 -5.82
N GLU A 109 -18.08 -12.87 -5.44
CA GLU A 109 -18.63 -14.09 -6.05
C GLU A 109 -20.17 -14.12 -6.04
N ASP A 110 -20.77 -13.65 -4.94
CA ASP A 110 -22.23 -13.67 -4.76
C ASP A 110 -22.94 -12.42 -5.31
N LYS A 111 -22.21 -11.51 -6.00
CA LYS A 111 -22.77 -10.27 -6.55
C LYS A 111 -23.14 -10.43 -8.02
N GLU A 112 -24.34 -10.01 -8.37
CA GLU A 112 -24.86 -10.15 -9.73
C GLU A 112 -24.66 -8.88 -10.57
N ASN A 113 -24.33 -9.04 -11.86
CA ASN A 113 -24.25 -7.98 -12.86
C ASN A 113 -23.27 -6.83 -12.51
N ILE A 114 -22.30 -7.06 -11.64
CA ILE A 114 -21.27 -6.07 -11.32
C ILE A 114 -20.24 -5.98 -12.44
N LYS A 115 -19.59 -4.80 -12.53
CA LYS A 115 -18.43 -4.57 -13.41
C LYS A 115 -17.29 -4.02 -12.59
N VAL A 116 -16.08 -4.51 -12.87
CA VAL A 116 -14.87 -4.04 -12.18
C VAL A 116 -13.98 -3.29 -13.15
N VAL A 117 -13.66 -2.05 -12.82
CA VAL A 117 -12.61 -1.24 -13.42
C VAL A 117 -11.41 -1.26 -12.48
N THR A 118 -10.23 -1.60 -12.95
CA THR A 118 -9.04 -1.69 -12.07
C THR A 118 -7.78 -1.27 -12.80
N ASN A 119 -6.83 -0.73 -12.05
CA ASN A 119 -5.44 -0.60 -12.47
C ASN A 119 -4.54 -1.74 -11.96
N GLY A 120 -5.11 -2.72 -11.24
CA GLY A 120 -4.39 -3.85 -10.65
C GLY A 120 -4.22 -5.00 -11.65
N ILE A 121 -2.99 -5.18 -12.17
CA ILE A 121 -2.64 -6.34 -13.02
C ILE A 121 -2.78 -7.64 -12.22
N SER A 122 -2.40 -7.60 -10.93
CA SER A 122 -2.48 -8.75 -10.02
C SER A 122 -3.91 -9.19 -9.70
N HIS A 123 -4.91 -8.36 -9.98
CA HIS A 123 -6.31 -8.68 -9.75
C HIS A 123 -6.93 -9.60 -10.82
N LEU A 124 -6.34 -9.60 -12.03
CA LEU A 124 -6.98 -10.21 -13.20
C LEU A 124 -7.22 -11.72 -13.05
N GLU A 125 -6.29 -12.43 -12.42
CA GLU A 125 -6.42 -13.87 -12.22
C GLU A 125 -7.63 -14.21 -11.32
N GLU A 126 -7.77 -13.49 -10.20
CA GLU A 126 -8.88 -13.72 -9.27
C GLU A 126 -10.21 -13.24 -9.86
N LEU A 127 -10.25 -12.07 -10.52
CA LEU A 127 -11.47 -11.58 -11.17
C LEU A 127 -11.95 -12.55 -12.25
N ASN A 128 -11.04 -13.11 -13.05
CA ASN A 128 -11.36 -14.14 -14.04
C ASN A 128 -11.87 -15.43 -13.40
N ARG A 129 -11.30 -15.84 -12.25
CA ARG A 129 -11.74 -17.05 -11.52
C ARG A 129 -13.21 -16.97 -11.11
N TYR A 130 -13.67 -15.79 -10.71
CA TYR A 130 -15.06 -15.53 -10.31
C TYR A 130 -15.95 -15.08 -11.47
N GLY A 131 -15.45 -15.06 -12.72
CA GLY A 131 -16.21 -14.71 -13.91
C GLY A 131 -16.71 -13.26 -13.95
N ILE A 132 -16.01 -12.35 -13.28
CA ILE A 132 -16.41 -10.94 -13.15
C ILE A 132 -16.01 -10.16 -14.40
N GLU A 133 -16.96 -9.43 -14.99
CA GLU A 133 -16.70 -8.53 -16.12
C GLU A 133 -15.70 -7.45 -15.71
N THR A 134 -14.51 -7.44 -16.34
CA THR A 134 -13.35 -6.66 -15.87
C THR A 134 -12.76 -5.79 -16.96
N TYR A 135 -12.50 -4.54 -16.61
CA TYR A 135 -11.83 -3.54 -17.44
C TYR A 135 -10.50 -3.14 -16.80
N LEU A 136 -9.38 -3.59 -17.37
CA LEU A 136 -8.05 -3.16 -16.94
C LEU A 136 -7.71 -1.81 -17.55
N LEU A 137 -7.33 -0.84 -16.73
CA LEU A 137 -6.84 0.45 -17.22
C LEU A 137 -5.52 0.29 -17.99
N GLY A 138 -5.44 0.89 -19.15
CA GLY A 138 -4.19 0.97 -19.92
C GLY A 138 -3.15 1.84 -19.19
N GLY A 139 -1.89 1.75 -19.59
CA GLY A 139 -0.83 2.58 -18.99
C GLY A 139 0.53 1.88 -18.91
N GLU A 140 1.45 2.48 -18.18
CA GLU A 140 2.77 1.91 -17.88
C GLU A 140 2.64 0.79 -16.84
N ALA A 141 3.18 -0.39 -17.11
CA ALA A 141 3.16 -1.49 -16.14
C ALA A 141 4.22 -1.26 -15.05
N LYS A 142 3.78 -1.18 -13.79
CA LYS A 142 4.63 -1.09 -12.61
C LYS A 142 4.61 -2.43 -11.87
N PHE A 143 5.63 -3.25 -12.14
CA PHE A 143 5.67 -4.62 -11.62
C PHE A 143 5.86 -4.71 -10.11
N THR A 144 6.48 -3.71 -9.46
CA THR A 144 6.67 -3.69 -8.00
C THR A 144 5.35 -3.68 -7.24
N THR A 145 4.33 -3.01 -7.77
CA THR A 145 3.00 -2.94 -7.17
C THR A 145 1.95 -3.72 -7.93
N GLY A 146 2.32 -4.36 -9.06
CA GLY A 146 1.40 -5.10 -9.91
C GLY A 146 0.29 -4.22 -10.48
N ALA A 147 0.63 -2.99 -10.88
CA ALA A 147 -0.31 -1.97 -11.30
C ALA A 147 0.00 -1.40 -12.69
N THR A 148 -1.01 -0.89 -13.37
CA THR A 148 -0.84 0.09 -14.45
C THR A 148 -0.87 1.49 -13.86
N VAL A 149 0.04 2.36 -14.34
CA VAL A 149 0.21 3.72 -13.80
C VAL A 149 0.43 4.75 -14.93
N GLY A 150 0.50 6.02 -14.55
CA GLY A 150 0.81 7.14 -15.44
C GLY A 150 -0.40 7.68 -16.18
N ILE A 151 -0.13 8.63 -17.08
CA ILE A 151 -1.18 9.42 -17.76
C ILE A 151 -2.12 8.55 -18.61
N GLY A 152 -1.62 7.44 -19.16
CA GLY A 152 -2.45 6.48 -19.91
C GLY A 152 -3.55 5.86 -19.04
N ALA A 153 -3.21 5.45 -17.80
CA ALA A 153 -4.18 4.87 -16.87
C ALA A 153 -5.19 5.93 -16.39
N VAL A 154 -4.72 7.14 -16.09
CA VAL A 154 -5.60 8.27 -15.73
C VAL A 154 -6.57 8.59 -16.85
N THR A 155 -6.08 8.72 -18.09
CA THR A 155 -6.92 9.02 -19.26
C THR A 155 -7.94 7.90 -19.53
N SER A 156 -7.52 6.64 -19.39
CA SER A 156 -8.41 5.48 -19.50
C SER A 156 -9.54 5.53 -18.47
N LEU A 157 -9.22 5.85 -17.20
CA LEU A 157 -10.21 5.93 -16.12
C LEU A 157 -11.28 7.01 -16.33
N ARG A 158 -10.92 8.12 -16.97
CA ARG A 158 -11.84 9.22 -17.28
C ARG A 158 -13.05 8.83 -18.14
N GLY A 159 -12.93 7.75 -18.88
CA GLY A 159 -14.03 7.20 -19.70
C GLY A 159 -15.10 6.45 -18.92
N TYR A 160 -14.90 6.17 -17.63
CA TYR A 160 -15.81 5.38 -16.81
C TYR A 160 -16.57 6.24 -15.79
N ASN A 161 -17.81 5.89 -15.56
CA ASN A 161 -18.59 6.34 -14.39
C ASN A 161 -18.52 5.22 -13.36
N ILE A 162 -18.13 5.53 -12.14
CA ILE A 162 -17.90 4.57 -11.08
C ILE A 162 -18.94 4.78 -9.98
N ASP A 163 -19.62 3.72 -9.58
CA ASP A 163 -20.58 3.80 -8.47
C ASP A 163 -19.83 3.80 -7.13
N ILE A 164 -18.88 2.88 -6.99
CA ILE A 164 -18.14 2.71 -5.74
C ILE A 164 -16.64 2.47 -6.01
N ALA A 165 -15.78 3.20 -5.31
CA ALA A 165 -14.32 3.04 -5.41
C ALA A 165 -13.72 2.54 -4.10
N PHE A 166 -12.90 1.49 -4.18
CA PHE A 166 -12.10 0.99 -3.08
C PHE A 166 -10.62 1.28 -3.31
N ILE A 167 -10.05 2.09 -2.43
CA ILE A 167 -8.72 2.68 -2.62
C ILE A 167 -7.82 2.36 -1.43
N GLY A 168 -6.61 1.86 -1.70
CA GLY A 168 -5.59 1.63 -0.68
C GLY A 168 -4.74 2.86 -0.42
N ALA A 169 -4.15 2.95 0.80
CA ALA A 169 -3.14 3.95 1.12
C ALA A 169 -1.92 3.34 1.84
N ASN A 170 -0.79 4.04 1.76
CA ASN A 170 0.42 3.65 2.48
C ASN A 170 0.54 4.34 3.84
N GLY A 171 -0.14 5.45 4.03
CA GLY A 171 -0.22 6.18 5.28
C GLY A 171 -1.49 7.00 5.41
N VAL A 172 -1.96 7.16 6.66
CA VAL A 172 -3.13 7.97 7.04
C VAL A 172 -2.72 8.89 8.17
N THR A 173 -2.89 10.18 7.98
CA THR A 173 -2.63 11.23 8.97
C THR A 173 -3.82 12.22 9.02
N SER A 174 -3.76 13.20 9.89
CA SER A 174 -4.74 14.31 9.89
C SER A 174 -4.73 15.13 8.60
N GLU A 175 -3.67 15.02 7.79
CA GLU A 175 -3.57 15.66 6.47
C GLU A 175 -4.27 14.84 5.37
N GLY A 176 -4.65 13.59 5.65
CA GLY A 176 -5.30 12.68 4.69
C GLY A 176 -4.51 11.41 4.38
N TYR A 177 -4.77 10.86 3.19
CA TYR A 177 -4.23 9.60 2.69
C TYR A 177 -3.03 9.82 1.78
N SER A 178 -1.98 9.02 1.97
CA SER A 178 -0.72 9.21 1.25
C SER A 178 -0.15 7.92 0.66
N THR A 179 0.63 8.09 -0.44
CA THR A 179 1.33 7.02 -1.17
C THR A 179 2.75 7.47 -1.51
N PRO A 180 3.72 6.55 -1.69
CA PRO A 180 5.09 6.93 -2.04
C PRO A 180 5.26 7.32 -3.52
N ASP A 181 4.32 7.02 -4.40
CA ASP A 181 4.45 7.18 -5.85
C ASP A 181 3.48 8.23 -6.40
N THR A 182 4.00 9.21 -7.13
CA THR A 182 3.19 10.29 -7.74
C THR A 182 2.27 9.78 -8.84
N LYS A 183 2.70 8.78 -9.62
CA LYS A 183 1.87 8.21 -10.69
C LYS A 183 0.68 7.43 -10.11
N GLU A 184 0.88 6.72 -9.00
CA GLU A 184 -0.22 6.07 -8.27
C GLU A 184 -1.15 7.11 -7.62
N ALA A 185 -0.58 8.17 -7.02
CA ALA A 185 -1.36 9.26 -6.45
C ALA A 185 -2.33 9.87 -7.48
N MET A 186 -1.86 10.11 -8.71
CA MET A 186 -2.69 10.65 -9.79
C MET A 186 -3.88 9.75 -10.12
N ILE A 187 -3.68 8.42 -10.20
CA ILE A 187 -4.77 7.48 -10.50
C ILE A 187 -5.77 7.42 -9.36
N LYS A 188 -5.29 7.39 -8.11
CA LYS A 188 -6.15 7.39 -6.92
C LYS A 188 -7.00 8.65 -6.86
N SER A 189 -6.41 9.83 -7.09
CA SER A 189 -7.17 11.10 -7.13
C SER A 189 -8.19 11.13 -8.28
N GLU A 190 -7.85 10.60 -9.45
CA GLU A 190 -8.81 10.48 -10.55
C GLU A 190 -9.96 9.53 -10.20
N ALA A 191 -9.66 8.38 -9.56
CA ALA A 191 -10.70 7.42 -9.15
C ALA A 191 -11.67 8.02 -8.12
N ILE A 192 -11.16 8.79 -7.16
CA ILE A 192 -11.96 9.53 -6.19
C ILE A 192 -12.91 10.52 -6.90
N SER A 193 -12.40 11.27 -7.87
CA SER A 193 -13.21 12.25 -8.60
C SER A 193 -14.28 11.63 -9.52
N ARG A 194 -14.15 10.36 -9.86
CA ARG A 194 -15.05 9.63 -10.76
C ARG A 194 -16.08 8.77 -10.06
N ALA A 195 -15.91 8.52 -8.77
CA ALA A 195 -16.78 7.63 -7.99
C ALA A 195 -17.88 8.40 -7.25
N ASN A 196 -19.07 7.80 -7.16
CA ASN A 196 -20.16 8.30 -6.34
C ASN A 196 -19.90 8.08 -4.85
N GLU A 197 -19.35 6.90 -4.51
CA GLU A 197 -18.95 6.55 -3.14
C GLU A 197 -17.49 6.11 -3.11
N VAL A 198 -16.73 6.56 -2.10
CA VAL A 198 -15.30 6.26 -1.96
C VAL A 198 -15.02 5.65 -0.59
N TYR A 199 -14.32 4.50 -0.60
CA TYR A 199 -13.89 3.79 0.60
C TYR A 199 -12.37 3.58 0.61
N PHE A 200 -11.72 4.05 1.66
CA PHE A 200 -10.29 3.86 1.88
C PHE A 200 -10.04 2.61 2.73
N LEU A 201 -9.39 1.60 2.16
CA LEU A 201 -9.09 0.33 2.82
C LEU A 201 -7.70 0.38 3.46
N CYS A 202 -7.64 0.68 4.76
CA CYS A 202 -6.39 0.88 5.47
C CYS A 202 -6.36 0.08 6.78
N ASP A 203 -5.43 -0.85 6.91
CA ASP A 203 -5.16 -1.49 8.20
C ASP A 203 -4.53 -0.50 9.19
N SER A 204 -4.72 -0.76 10.49
CA SER A 204 -4.28 0.12 11.58
C SER A 204 -2.78 0.43 11.57
N SER A 205 -1.96 -0.39 10.90
CA SER A 205 -0.52 -0.12 10.75
C SER A 205 -0.20 1.09 9.88
N LYS A 206 -1.19 1.63 9.16
CA LYS A 206 -1.05 2.81 8.29
C LYS A 206 -1.30 4.12 9.04
N PHE A 207 -1.90 4.07 10.22
CA PHE A 207 -2.21 5.24 11.02
C PHE A 207 -0.95 5.94 11.53
N GLY A 208 -0.93 7.27 11.46
CA GLY A 208 0.21 8.10 11.83
C GLY A 208 1.41 8.00 10.88
N LYS A 209 1.33 7.19 9.81
CA LYS A 209 2.37 7.11 8.80
C LYS A 209 2.13 8.15 7.70
N LYS A 210 3.22 8.75 7.25
CA LYS A 210 3.22 9.72 6.16
C LYS A 210 4.07 9.18 5.01
N SER A 211 3.51 9.17 3.81
CA SER A 211 4.22 8.85 2.57
C SER A 211 4.49 10.13 1.77
N PHE A 212 5.17 9.99 0.64
CA PHE A 212 5.69 11.14 -0.11
C PHE A 212 4.60 12.08 -0.64
N VAL A 213 3.48 11.53 -1.13
CA VAL A 213 2.40 12.32 -1.75
C VAL A 213 1.09 12.08 -1.03
N VAL A 214 0.44 13.15 -0.58
CA VAL A 214 -0.96 13.14 -0.15
C VAL A 214 -1.83 13.20 -1.41
N PHE A 215 -2.76 12.26 -1.58
CA PHE A 215 -3.61 12.16 -2.75
C PHE A 215 -5.11 12.38 -2.45
N ALA A 216 -5.49 12.37 -1.18
CA ALA A 216 -6.84 12.62 -0.72
C ALA A 216 -6.85 13.16 0.71
N THR A 217 -7.88 13.92 1.08
CA THR A 217 -8.17 14.34 2.44
C THR A 217 -8.99 13.28 3.17
N LEU A 218 -9.22 13.43 4.47
CA LEU A 218 -10.11 12.53 5.21
C LEU A 218 -11.56 12.65 4.78
N GLU A 219 -11.96 13.80 4.22
CA GLU A 219 -13.33 14.11 3.79
C GLU A 219 -13.69 13.51 2.42
N ASP A 220 -12.69 13.05 1.64
CA ASP A 220 -12.89 12.53 0.29
C ASP A 220 -13.51 11.11 0.27
N GLY A 221 -13.76 10.50 1.43
CA GLY A 221 -14.41 9.18 1.51
C GLY A 221 -14.38 8.57 2.90
N THR A 222 -14.94 7.38 3.01
CA THR A 222 -15.06 6.65 4.29
C THR A 222 -13.85 5.74 4.52
N LEU A 223 -13.20 5.86 5.68
CA LEU A 223 -12.13 4.96 6.12
C LEU A 223 -12.70 3.65 6.65
N LEU A 224 -12.29 2.54 6.05
CA LEU A 224 -12.56 1.18 6.54
C LEU A 224 -11.28 0.56 7.11
N THR A 225 -11.39 0.04 8.33
CA THR A 225 -10.27 -0.58 9.06
C THR A 225 -10.76 -1.77 9.90
N GLU A 226 -9.85 -2.62 10.36
CA GLU A 226 -10.18 -3.83 11.13
C GLU A 226 -10.54 -3.59 12.60
N GLY A 227 -10.42 -2.36 13.08
CA GLY A 227 -10.63 -1.99 14.47
C GLY A 227 -11.25 -0.62 14.65
N GLU A 228 -11.08 -0.04 15.83
CA GLU A 228 -11.56 1.31 16.10
C GLU A 228 -10.74 2.35 15.33
N ILE A 229 -11.43 3.29 14.69
CA ILE A 229 -10.82 4.45 14.05
C ILE A 229 -10.43 5.45 15.16
N PRO A 230 -9.14 5.81 15.30
CA PRO A 230 -8.72 6.84 16.24
C PRO A 230 -9.48 8.16 16.03
N LYS A 231 -9.72 8.89 17.11
CA LYS A 231 -10.56 10.11 17.06
C LYS A 231 -10.06 11.15 16.06
N GLU A 232 -8.75 11.26 15.90
CA GLU A 232 -8.11 12.17 14.95
C GLU A 232 -8.39 11.86 13.47
N PHE A 233 -8.87 10.65 13.15
CA PHE A 233 -9.23 10.21 11.79
C PHE A 233 -10.74 10.09 11.59
N LYS A 234 -11.55 10.39 12.62
CA LYS A 234 -13.01 10.45 12.49
C LYS A 234 -13.39 11.80 11.89
N ILE A 235 -14.07 11.77 10.76
CA ILE A 235 -14.73 12.95 10.19
C ILE A 235 -15.83 13.40 11.18
N LYS A 236 -15.87 14.67 11.46
CA LYS A 236 -16.91 15.28 12.34
C LYS A 236 -18.26 15.32 11.65
#